data_e642e4d7702f8f5f6df8e52047a5a3db
#
_entry.id   e642e4d7702f8f5f6df8e52047a5a3db
#
_cell.length_a   1.000
_cell.length_b   1.000
_cell.length_c   1.000
_cell.angle_alpha   90.00
_cell.angle_beta   90.00
_cell.angle_gamma   90.00
#
_symmetry.space_group_name_H-M   'P 1'
#
loop_
_entity.id
_entity.type
_entity.pdbx_description
1 polymer ?
#
loop_
_entity_poly.entity_id
_entity_poly.type
_entity_poly.pdbx_seq_one_letter_code
_entity_poly.pdbx_strand_id
1 'polypeptide(L)'
;MAKILISPSKYVQGSGEMKNIGKYAAAAGKKALVLISQGGYKRIGKMIEDSFAENNCELVFDYFNGECSTNEIDRLLKVVKDKGCDLTIGIGGGKIFDTAKAVAHYAGTQVFICPTIASTDAPCSALSVIYTDEGVFEKYLFLPANPNLVMMDTEIIAKSPVRLTVAGMGDALATYFEARACQRSEATSCAGGNTTGAAMALAELCFDTLMEEGVKAKIALEAGVCTPAVEKIIEANTLLSGIGFESAGLAGAHAIHNGLTVLEECHHMYHGEKVAFGTLAQLVLENVPHEELEEIIMWCIEVGLPVTLEELGAGNVTDEQLMEVARAACAEDDTLHNMPFTVTPESVFAAIKAADAYGRYYLGEE
;
A
#
# COMPACT_ATOMS: atom_id res chain seq x y z
N MET A 1 -27.08 4.80 -0.69
CA MET A 1 -26.08 4.96 -1.79
C MET A 1 -25.85 3.62 -2.47
N ALA A 2 -25.32 3.59 -3.71
CA ALA A 2 -24.97 2.31 -4.35
C ALA A 2 -23.82 1.64 -3.59
N LYS A 3 -23.82 0.31 -3.56
CA LYS A 3 -22.68 -0.48 -3.04
C LYS A 3 -21.79 -0.85 -4.21
N ILE A 4 -20.49 -0.55 -4.11
CA ILE A 4 -19.56 -0.72 -5.23
C ILE A 4 -18.34 -1.54 -4.74
N LEU A 5 -17.91 -2.49 -5.55
CA LEU A 5 -16.64 -3.20 -5.40
C LEU A 5 -15.90 -3.12 -6.74
N ILE A 6 -14.64 -2.75 -6.69
CA ILE A 6 -13.73 -2.72 -7.83
C ILE A 6 -12.48 -3.56 -7.53
N SER A 7 -11.82 -4.05 -8.56
CA SER A 7 -10.63 -4.89 -8.42
C SER A 7 -9.82 -4.91 -9.72
N PRO A 8 -8.55 -5.32 -9.70
CA PRO A 8 -7.82 -5.64 -10.92
C PRO A 8 -8.56 -6.66 -11.79
N SER A 9 -8.45 -6.51 -13.11
CA SER A 9 -9.08 -7.48 -14.03
C SER A 9 -8.46 -8.87 -13.89
N LYS A 10 -7.20 -8.95 -13.50
CA LYS A 10 -6.51 -10.21 -13.22
C LYS A 10 -5.44 -10.00 -12.16
N TYR A 11 -5.42 -10.90 -11.18
CA TYR A 11 -4.33 -11.06 -10.23
C TYR A 11 -3.63 -12.40 -10.48
N VAL A 12 -2.30 -12.39 -10.51
CA VAL A 12 -1.46 -13.57 -10.72
C VAL A 12 -0.41 -13.60 -9.62
N GLN A 13 -0.32 -14.70 -8.89
CA GLN A 13 0.69 -14.90 -7.87
C GLN A 13 1.31 -16.28 -7.98
N GLY A 14 2.63 -16.35 -7.86
CA GLY A 14 3.36 -17.62 -7.83
C GLY A 14 4.86 -17.43 -7.96
N SER A 15 5.59 -18.49 -7.63
CA SER A 15 7.05 -18.51 -7.73
C SER A 15 7.50 -18.57 -9.20
N GLY A 16 8.32 -17.59 -9.60
CA GLY A 16 8.87 -17.51 -10.96
C GLY A 16 7.89 -16.99 -12.02
N GLU A 17 6.74 -16.42 -11.64
CA GLU A 17 5.74 -15.93 -12.59
C GLU A 17 6.25 -14.78 -13.48
N MET A 18 7.25 -14.02 -13.05
CA MET A 18 7.86 -12.98 -13.88
C MET A 18 8.44 -13.53 -15.20
N LYS A 19 8.81 -14.80 -15.25
CA LYS A 19 9.26 -15.49 -16.49
C LYS A 19 8.14 -15.61 -17.53
N ASN A 20 6.89 -15.46 -17.11
CA ASN A 20 5.71 -15.55 -17.96
C ASN A 20 5.17 -14.18 -18.41
N ILE A 21 5.83 -13.08 -18.01
CA ILE A 21 5.31 -11.72 -18.28
C ILE A 21 5.09 -11.45 -19.77
N GLY A 22 5.98 -11.93 -20.64
CA GLY A 22 5.85 -11.80 -22.10
C GLY A 22 4.61 -12.49 -22.68
N LYS A 23 4.19 -13.63 -22.12
CA LYS A 23 2.95 -14.32 -22.50
C LYS A 23 1.70 -13.48 -22.19
N TYR A 24 1.68 -12.83 -21.01
CA TYR A 24 0.58 -11.94 -20.64
C TYR A 24 0.60 -10.67 -21.49
N ALA A 25 1.79 -10.11 -21.72
CA ALA A 25 1.97 -8.93 -22.55
C ALA A 25 1.50 -9.16 -23.99
N ALA A 26 1.89 -10.26 -24.61
CA ALA A 26 1.47 -10.62 -25.98
C ALA A 26 -0.04 -10.83 -26.14
N ALA A 27 -0.74 -11.18 -25.06
CA ALA A 27 -2.19 -11.29 -25.05
C ALA A 27 -2.91 -9.92 -24.91
N ALA A 28 -2.20 -8.88 -24.45
CA ALA A 28 -2.73 -7.56 -24.16
C ALA A 28 -2.33 -6.49 -25.19
N GLY A 29 -1.17 -6.65 -25.83
CA GLY A 29 -0.64 -5.68 -26.78
C GLY A 29 0.46 -6.29 -27.66
N LYS A 30 1.02 -5.45 -28.52
CA LYS A 30 2.12 -5.84 -29.43
C LYS A 30 3.46 -5.31 -28.95
N LYS A 31 3.43 -4.17 -28.25
CA LYS A 31 4.64 -3.46 -27.82
C LYS A 31 4.44 -2.77 -26.46
N ALA A 32 5.20 -3.20 -25.49
CA ALA A 32 5.11 -2.67 -24.13
C ALA A 32 6.19 -1.60 -23.85
N LEU A 33 5.78 -0.52 -23.15
CA LEU A 33 6.70 0.26 -22.34
C LEU A 33 6.88 -0.45 -21.00
N VAL A 34 8.11 -0.78 -20.63
CA VAL A 34 8.46 -1.38 -19.32
C VAL A 34 9.20 -0.35 -18.49
N LEU A 35 8.52 0.22 -17.50
CA LEU A 35 9.07 1.16 -16.53
C LEU A 35 9.69 0.39 -15.36
N ILE A 36 10.98 0.58 -15.13
CA ILE A 36 11.74 -0.15 -14.11
C ILE A 36 12.90 0.71 -13.59
N SER A 37 13.33 0.50 -12.34
CA SER A 37 14.57 1.15 -11.87
C SER A 37 15.82 0.51 -12.49
N GLN A 38 16.94 1.25 -12.58
CA GLN A 38 18.20 0.69 -13.04
C GLN A 38 18.65 -0.54 -12.23
N GLY A 39 18.43 -0.50 -10.89
CA GLY A 39 18.71 -1.63 -10.01
C GLY A 39 17.80 -2.84 -10.30
N GLY A 40 16.52 -2.59 -10.58
CA GLY A 40 15.56 -3.62 -10.99
C GLY A 40 15.97 -4.28 -12.30
N TYR A 41 16.30 -3.48 -13.30
CA TYR A 41 16.77 -4.00 -14.58
C TYR A 41 18.03 -4.90 -14.45
N LYS A 42 19.01 -4.48 -13.63
CA LYS A 42 20.20 -5.32 -13.37
C LYS A 42 19.85 -6.67 -12.76
N ARG A 43 18.80 -6.77 -11.95
CA ARG A 43 18.39 -8.02 -11.29
C ARG A 43 17.57 -8.94 -12.20
N ILE A 44 16.60 -8.38 -12.92
CA ILE A 44 15.58 -9.18 -13.64
C ILE A 44 15.38 -8.79 -15.11
N GLY A 45 16.09 -7.76 -15.62
CA GLY A 45 15.90 -7.27 -16.99
C GLY A 45 16.08 -8.36 -18.05
N LYS A 46 17.13 -9.18 -17.94
CA LYS A 46 17.37 -10.29 -18.87
C LYS A 46 16.22 -11.32 -18.89
N MET A 47 15.66 -11.65 -17.72
CA MET A 47 14.51 -12.55 -17.60
C MET A 47 13.28 -11.99 -18.35
N ILE A 48 13.06 -10.69 -18.23
CA ILE A 48 11.95 -10.00 -18.91
C ILE A 48 12.19 -10.01 -20.43
N GLU A 49 13.40 -9.66 -20.90
CA GLU A 49 13.77 -9.69 -22.32
C GLU A 49 13.53 -11.08 -22.94
N ASP A 50 13.99 -12.13 -22.27
CA ASP A 50 13.82 -13.50 -22.73
C ASP A 50 12.34 -13.88 -22.83
N SER A 51 11.54 -13.55 -21.79
CA SER A 51 10.11 -13.80 -21.79
C SER A 51 9.38 -13.09 -22.94
N PHE A 52 9.76 -11.85 -23.24
CA PHE A 52 9.17 -11.11 -24.36
C PHE A 52 9.58 -11.69 -25.72
N ALA A 53 10.85 -12.05 -25.89
CA ALA A 53 11.37 -12.66 -27.11
C ALA A 53 10.70 -14.01 -27.42
N GLU A 54 10.51 -14.86 -26.41
CA GLU A 54 9.82 -16.15 -26.53
C GLU A 54 8.36 -16.03 -26.97
N ASN A 55 7.71 -14.90 -26.65
CA ASN A 55 6.30 -14.67 -26.95
C ASN A 55 6.06 -13.69 -28.13
N ASN A 56 7.10 -13.31 -28.87
CA ASN A 56 7.04 -12.41 -30.02
C ASN A 56 6.33 -11.07 -29.70
N CYS A 57 6.54 -10.55 -28.50
CA CYS A 57 6.05 -9.24 -28.07
C CYS A 57 7.24 -8.27 -28.02
N GLU A 58 7.09 -7.07 -28.56
CA GLU A 58 8.12 -6.06 -28.49
C GLU A 58 8.10 -5.36 -27.13
N LEU A 59 9.29 -4.95 -26.65
CA LEU A 59 9.41 -4.16 -25.44
C LEU A 59 10.34 -2.97 -25.62
N VAL A 60 10.07 -1.92 -24.88
CA VAL A 60 10.93 -0.74 -24.69
C VAL A 60 11.13 -0.56 -23.21
N PHE A 61 12.37 -0.73 -22.71
CA PHE A 61 12.69 -0.35 -21.34
C PHE A 61 12.86 1.16 -21.24
N ASP A 62 12.33 1.71 -20.14
CA ASP A 62 12.66 3.05 -19.69
C ASP A 62 12.93 3.04 -18.17
N TYR A 63 13.88 3.85 -17.74
CA TYR A 63 14.29 3.88 -16.36
C TYR A 63 13.53 4.99 -15.62
N PHE A 64 12.94 4.58 -14.49
CA PHE A 64 12.23 5.47 -13.59
C PHE A 64 13.17 6.53 -13.01
N ASN A 65 12.75 7.79 -13.04
CA ASN A 65 13.59 8.94 -12.71
C ASN A 65 13.51 9.37 -11.23
N GLY A 66 12.83 8.61 -10.38
CA GLY A 66 12.86 8.80 -8.91
C GLY A 66 11.53 9.20 -8.29
N GLU A 67 10.73 10.05 -8.92
CA GLU A 67 9.45 10.49 -8.39
C GLU A 67 8.28 10.28 -9.35
N CYS A 68 7.08 10.00 -8.80
CA CYS A 68 5.83 10.00 -9.55
C CYS A 68 5.36 11.45 -9.73
N SER A 69 6.03 12.19 -10.60
CA SER A 69 5.74 13.59 -10.86
C SER A 69 5.07 13.80 -12.22
N THR A 70 4.39 14.95 -12.36
CA THR A 70 3.81 15.35 -13.65
C THR A 70 4.88 15.40 -14.76
N ASN A 71 6.09 15.86 -14.47
CA ASN A 71 7.18 15.90 -15.43
C ASN A 71 7.63 14.50 -15.89
N GLU A 72 7.73 13.55 -14.96
CA GLU A 72 8.09 12.17 -15.29
C GLU A 72 6.98 11.48 -16.09
N ILE A 73 5.72 11.70 -15.74
CA ILE A 73 4.57 11.19 -16.50
C ILE A 73 4.60 11.74 -17.93
N ASP A 74 4.77 13.05 -18.12
CA ASP A 74 4.84 13.70 -19.43
C ASP A 74 6.02 13.19 -20.27
N ARG A 75 7.17 12.95 -19.64
CA ARG A 75 8.35 12.36 -20.29
C ARG A 75 8.01 10.96 -20.84
N LEU A 76 7.39 10.12 -20.03
CA LEU A 76 7.05 8.74 -20.42
C LEU A 76 5.92 8.69 -21.44
N LEU A 77 4.95 9.61 -21.39
CA LEU A 77 3.93 9.75 -22.44
C LEU A 77 4.54 10.00 -23.82
N LYS A 78 5.59 10.81 -23.91
CA LYS A 78 6.33 10.99 -25.16
C LYS A 78 6.96 9.69 -25.63
N VAL A 79 7.56 8.92 -24.71
CA VAL A 79 8.14 7.59 -25.04
C VAL A 79 7.07 6.64 -25.58
N VAL A 80 5.92 6.52 -24.92
CA VAL A 80 4.79 5.70 -25.38
C VAL A 80 4.40 6.08 -26.79
N LYS A 81 4.20 7.38 -27.06
CA LYS A 81 3.78 7.89 -28.36
C LYS A 81 4.85 7.67 -29.44
N ASP A 82 6.10 8.06 -29.18
CA ASP A 82 7.19 8.03 -30.16
C ASP A 82 7.60 6.60 -30.53
N LYS A 83 7.48 5.66 -29.59
CA LYS A 83 7.78 4.24 -29.79
C LYS A 83 6.58 3.42 -30.23
N GLY A 84 5.36 3.98 -30.18
CA GLY A 84 4.13 3.29 -30.52
C GLY A 84 3.80 2.13 -29.58
N CYS A 85 4.00 2.33 -28.25
CA CYS A 85 3.66 1.33 -27.25
C CYS A 85 2.14 1.31 -27.02
N ASP A 86 1.55 0.11 -26.94
CA ASP A 86 0.12 -0.14 -26.72
C ASP A 86 -0.16 -0.80 -25.36
N LEU A 87 0.88 -1.03 -24.56
CA LEU A 87 0.84 -1.56 -23.20
C LEU A 87 1.86 -0.82 -22.33
N THR A 88 1.52 -0.52 -21.08
CA THR A 88 2.42 0.03 -20.07
C THR A 88 2.59 -0.97 -18.95
N ILE A 89 3.82 -1.24 -18.53
CA ILE A 89 4.15 -2.18 -17.45
C ILE A 89 5.03 -1.47 -16.42
N GLY A 90 4.60 -1.42 -15.16
CA GLY A 90 5.38 -0.91 -14.04
C GLY A 90 5.98 -2.06 -13.23
N ILE A 91 7.31 -2.13 -13.11
CA ILE A 91 8.01 -3.18 -12.36
C ILE A 91 8.85 -2.55 -11.25
N GLY A 92 8.46 -2.74 -9.98
CA GLY A 92 9.20 -2.15 -8.87
C GLY A 92 8.41 -1.95 -7.58
N GLY A 93 8.39 -0.74 -7.07
CA GLY A 93 7.66 -0.31 -5.87
C GLY A 93 6.62 0.78 -6.15
N GLY A 94 6.00 1.33 -5.12
CA GLY A 94 4.84 2.23 -5.18
C GLY A 94 4.93 3.36 -6.20
N LYS A 95 6.00 4.16 -6.16
CA LYS A 95 6.18 5.30 -7.09
C LYS A 95 6.22 4.87 -8.57
N ILE A 96 6.78 3.69 -8.87
CA ILE A 96 6.80 3.12 -10.23
C ILE A 96 5.39 2.69 -10.65
N PHE A 97 4.61 2.09 -9.73
CA PHE A 97 3.24 1.68 -10.03
C PHE A 97 2.36 2.88 -10.34
N ASP A 98 2.43 3.90 -9.51
CA ASP A 98 1.63 5.11 -9.67
C ASP A 98 1.98 5.85 -10.96
N THR A 99 3.28 5.94 -11.29
CA THR A 99 3.73 6.49 -12.57
C THR A 99 3.21 5.66 -13.75
N ALA A 100 3.32 4.33 -13.70
CA ALA A 100 2.85 3.45 -14.78
C ALA A 100 1.34 3.52 -14.97
N LYS A 101 0.56 3.56 -13.88
CA LYS A 101 -0.90 3.74 -13.92
C LYS A 101 -1.28 5.09 -14.54
N ALA A 102 -0.66 6.19 -14.11
CA ALA A 102 -0.90 7.52 -14.64
C ALA A 102 -0.53 7.62 -16.12
N VAL A 103 0.63 7.09 -16.54
CA VAL A 103 1.05 7.04 -17.95
C VAL A 103 0.05 6.24 -18.78
N ALA A 104 -0.36 5.06 -18.33
CA ALA A 104 -1.34 4.24 -19.03
C ALA A 104 -2.68 4.96 -19.17
N HIS A 105 -3.15 5.63 -18.13
CA HIS A 105 -4.37 6.41 -18.13
C HIS A 105 -4.35 7.50 -19.22
N TYR A 106 -3.32 8.35 -19.21
CA TYR A 106 -3.22 9.45 -20.16
C TYR A 106 -2.90 8.99 -21.60
N ALA A 107 -2.20 7.87 -21.74
CA ALA A 107 -1.90 7.27 -23.06
C ALA A 107 -3.07 6.44 -23.63
N GLY A 108 -4.06 6.06 -22.80
CA GLY A 108 -5.14 5.16 -23.19
C GLY A 108 -4.67 3.72 -23.44
N THR A 109 -3.59 3.26 -22.76
CA THR A 109 -3.08 1.90 -22.86
C THR A 109 -3.58 1.03 -21.71
N GLN A 110 -3.48 -0.29 -21.87
CA GLN A 110 -3.59 -1.20 -20.71
C GLN A 110 -2.40 -1.00 -19.78
N VAL A 111 -2.58 -1.35 -18.49
CA VAL A 111 -1.52 -1.29 -17.48
C VAL A 111 -1.37 -2.61 -16.76
N PHE A 112 -0.12 -3.07 -16.66
CA PHE A 112 0.31 -4.19 -15.82
C PHE A 112 1.19 -3.67 -14.69
N ILE A 113 0.94 -4.13 -13.48
CA ILE A 113 1.72 -3.78 -12.29
C ILE A 113 2.38 -5.06 -11.77
N CYS A 114 3.71 -5.03 -11.69
CA CYS A 114 4.52 -6.16 -11.29
C CYS A 114 5.40 -5.78 -10.09
N PRO A 115 4.90 -5.91 -8.87
CA PRO A 115 5.67 -5.61 -7.67
C PRO A 115 6.90 -6.49 -7.50
N THR A 116 7.99 -5.89 -7.03
CA THR A 116 9.19 -6.61 -6.59
C THR A 116 9.34 -6.60 -5.07
N ILE A 117 8.38 -6.02 -4.38
CA ILE A 117 8.22 -5.92 -2.93
C ILE A 117 6.73 -5.96 -2.58
N ALA A 118 6.36 -6.39 -1.39
CA ALA A 118 4.99 -6.39 -0.89
C ALA A 118 4.84 -5.42 0.30
N SER A 119 5.21 -4.15 0.09
CA SER A 119 5.33 -3.14 1.15
C SER A 119 4.10 -2.25 1.31
N THR A 120 3.12 -2.34 0.40
CA THR A 120 1.86 -1.59 0.42
C THR A 120 0.81 -2.31 -0.44
N ASP A 121 -0.42 -1.89 -0.32
CA ASP A 121 -1.57 -2.37 -1.08
C ASP A 121 -1.83 -1.60 -2.39
N ALA A 122 -1.07 -0.57 -2.67
CA ALA A 122 -1.14 0.27 -3.87
C ALA A 122 -1.16 -0.49 -5.22
N PRO A 123 -0.53 -1.68 -5.40
CA PRO A 123 -0.53 -2.36 -6.69
C PRO A 123 -1.90 -2.61 -7.29
N CYS A 124 -2.91 -2.90 -6.49
CA CYS A 124 -4.25 -3.28 -6.96
C CYS A 124 -5.18 -2.10 -7.22
N SER A 125 -4.89 -0.92 -6.70
CA SER A 125 -5.83 0.21 -6.68
C SER A 125 -5.93 0.98 -8.00
N ALA A 126 -7.10 1.60 -8.22
CA ALA A 126 -7.37 2.59 -9.27
C ALA A 126 -6.98 4.01 -8.79
N LEU A 127 -5.80 4.13 -8.21
CA LEU A 127 -5.29 5.36 -7.61
C LEU A 127 -3.80 5.50 -7.92
N SER A 128 -3.35 6.74 -8.16
CA SER A 128 -1.94 7.11 -8.16
C SER A 128 -1.73 8.34 -7.29
N VAL A 129 -0.65 8.34 -6.51
CA VAL A 129 -0.24 9.50 -5.73
C VAL A 129 0.77 10.30 -6.54
N ILE A 130 0.47 11.56 -6.79
CA ILE A 130 1.33 12.46 -7.58
C ILE A 130 2.10 13.36 -6.63
N TYR A 131 3.39 13.49 -6.91
CA TYR A 131 4.32 14.30 -6.14
C TYR A 131 4.96 15.36 -7.02
N THR A 132 5.55 16.39 -6.41
CA THR A 132 6.48 17.28 -7.11
C THR A 132 7.79 16.53 -7.42
N ASP A 133 8.65 17.12 -8.26
CA ASP A 133 9.98 16.52 -8.55
C ASP A 133 10.87 16.41 -7.28
N GLU A 134 10.59 17.22 -6.25
CA GLU A 134 11.26 17.22 -4.95
C GLU A 134 10.66 16.21 -3.96
N GLY A 135 9.60 15.48 -4.36
CA GLY A 135 8.96 14.44 -3.54
C GLY A 135 7.92 14.96 -2.55
N VAL A 136 7.42 16.19 -2.74
CA VAL A 136 6.30 16.73 -1.94
C VAL A 136 4.98 16.26 -2.54
N PHE A 137 4.05 15.81 -1.69
CA PHE A 137 2.69 15.43 -2.11
C PHE A 137 2.03 16.58 -2.89
N GLU A 138 1.46 16.27 -4.05
CA GLU A 138 0.72 17.22 -4.87
C GLU A 138 -0.79 16.92 -4.88
N LYS A 139 -1.15 15.68 -5.28
CA LYS A 139 -2.56 15.27 -5.39
C LYS A 139 -2.73 13.77 -5.51
N TYR A 140 -3.95 13.32 -5.24
CA TYR A 140 -4.43 12.00 -5.68
C TYR A 140 -4.97 12.05 -7.10
N LEU A 141 -4.58 11.10 -7.94
CA LEU A 141 -5.16 10.87 -9.27
C LEU A 141 -6.04 9.62 -9.20
N PHE A 142 -7.36 9.81 -9.08
CA PHE A 142 -8.31 8.71 -9.17
C PHE A 142 -8.46 8.26 -10.62
N LEU A 143 -8.34 6.97 -10.83
CA LEU A 143 -8.38 6.36 -12.15
C LEU A 143 -9.75 5.70 -12.40
N PRO A 144 -10.20 5.60 -13.65
CA PRO A 144 -11.52 5.03 -13.96
C PRO A 144 -11.60 3.52 -13.79
N ALA A 145 -10.46 2.83 -13.65
CA ALA A 145 -10.38 1.38 -13.51
C ALA A 145 -9.07 0.96 -12.86
N ASN A 146 -9.12 -0.16 -12.15
CA ASN A 146 -7.95 -0.84 -11.60
C ASN A 146 -7.04 -1.40 -12.70
N PRO A 147 -5.78 -1.78 -12.40
CA PRO A 147 -4.88 -2.39 -13.37
C PRO A 147 -5.46 -3.60 -14.09
N ASN A 148 -5.12 -3.75 -15.36
CA ASN A 148 -5.55 -4.90 -16.15
C ASN A 148 -4.91 -6.21 -15.66
N LEU A 149 -3.69 -6.11 -15.10
CA LEU A 149 -3.02 -7.24 -14.47
C LEU A 149 -2.14 -6.75 -13.32
N VAL A 150 -2.21 -7.45 -12.19
CA VAL A 150 -1.23 -7.38 -11.09
C VAL A 150 -0.54 -8.74 -11.00
N MET A 151 0.81 -8.75 -11.07
CA MET A 151 1.61 -9.98 -11.04
C MET A 151 2.60 -9.95 -9.88
N MET A 152 2.43 -10.88 -8.94
CA MET A 152 3.29 -11.07 -7.77
C MET A 152 4.17 -12.30 -7.98
N ASP A 153 5.46 -12.08 -8.26
CA ASP A 153 6.45 -13.18 -8.27
C ASP A 153 6.97 -13.39 -6.85
N THR A 154 6.49 -14.45 -6.20
CA THR A 154 6.77 -14.70 -4.78
C THR A 154 8.24 -15.02 -4.52
N GLU A 155 8.98 -15.54 -5.52
CA GLU A 155 10.43 -15.74 -5.41
C GLU A 155 11.21 -14.41 -5.41
N ILE A 156 10.79 -13.44 -6.21
CA ILE A 156 11.41 -12.13 -6.27
C ILE A 156 11.11 -11.36 -4.97
N ILE A 157 9.86 -11.39 -4.52
CA ILE A 157 9.41 -10.67 -3.33
C ILE A 157 10.06 -11.22 -2.07
N ALA A 158 10.15 -12.54 -1.92
CA ALA A 158 10.79 -13.18 -0.76
C ALA A 158 12.30 -12.86 -0.63
N LYS A 159 12.94 -12.38 -1.70
CA LYS A 159 14.35 -11.91 -1.68
C LYS A 159 14.49 -10.42 -1.36
N SER A 160 13.38 -9.71 -1.19
CA SER A 160 13.39 -8.30 -0.79
C SER A 160 13.69 -8.15 0.71
N PRO A 161 14.11 -6.96 1.18
CA PRO A 161 14.28 -6.72 2.61
C PRO A 161 13.01 -7.03 3.40
N VAL A 162 13.13 -7.84 4.46
CA VAL A 162 11.99 -8.31 5.29
C VAL A 162 11.17 -7.14 5.83
N ARG A 163 11.84 -6.05 6.27
CA ARG A 163 11.18 -4.83 6.74
C ARG A 163 10.12 -4.29 5.77
N LEU A 164 10.32 -4.45 4.45
CA LEU A 164 9.35 -3.99 3.45
C LEU A 164 8.06 -4.83 3.47
N THR A 165 8.18 -6.14 3.63
CA THR A 165 6.99 -7.01 3.75
C THR A 165 6.28 -6.77 5.10
N VAL A 166 7.04 -6.53 6.18
CA VAL A 166 6.48 -6.16 7.49
C VAL A 166 5.76 -4.80 7.41
N ALA A 167 6.33 -3.82 6.72
CA ALA A 167 5.64 -2.54 6.47
C ALA A 167 4.32 -2.76 5.71
N GLY A 168 4.30 -3.66 4.71
CA GLY A 168 3.06 -4.06 4.05
C GLY A 168 2.03 -4.72 4.97
N MET A 169 2.48 -5.50 5.95
CA MET A 169 1.58 -6.04 6.98
C MET A 169 0.97 -4.91 7.83
N GLY A 170 1.75 -3.86 8.13
CA GLY A 170 1.26 -2.70 8.88
C GLY A 170 0.24 -1.87 8.10
N ASP A 171 0.40 -1.76 6.78
CA ASP A 171 -0.56 -1.15 5.88
C ASP A 171 -1.86 -1.97 5.82
N ALA A 172 -1.73 -3.27 5.58
CA ALA A 172 -2.83 -4.21 5.49
C ALA A 172 -3.62 -4.39 6.82
N LEU A 173 -2.97 -4.17 7.97
CA LEU A 173 -3.61 -4.22 9.29
C LEU A 173 -4.75 -3.19 9.41
N ALA A 174 -4.55 -1.98 8.89
CA ALA A 174 -5.54 -0.91 8.94
C ALA A 174 -6.83 -1.27 8.19
N THR A 175 -6.71 -2.03 7.11
CA THR A 175 -7.81 -2.31 6.15
C THR A 175 -9.07 -2.81 6.82
N TYR A 176 -8.98 -3.77 7.75
CA TYR A 176 -10.16 -4.31 8.44
C TYR A 176 -10.80 -3.28 9.38
N PHE A 177 -9.98 -2.60 10.17
CA PHE A 177 -10.48 -1.66 11.18
C PHE A 177 -11.12 -0.43 10.54
N GLU A 178 -10.53 0.07 9.47
CA GLU A 178 -11.08 1.19 8.71
C GLU A 178 -12.34 0.79 7.93
N ALA A 179 -12.35 -0.40 7.30
CA ALA A 179 -13.54 -0.97 6.67
C ALA A 179 -14.69 -1.12 7.67
N ARG A 180 -14.41 -1.58 8.89
CA ARG A 180 -15.37 -1.71 10.00
C ARG A 180 -15.93 -0.35 10.40
N ALA A 181 -15.10 0.68 10.50
CA ALA A 181 -15.51 2.05 10.80
C ALA A 181 -16.39 2.62 9.68
N CYS A 182 -15.96 2.50 8.42
CA CYS A 182 -16.71 2.95 7.24
C CYS A 182 -18.06 2.24 7.07
N GLN A 183 -18.12 0.94 7.36
CA GLN A 183 -19.39 0.20 7.34
C GLN A 183 -20.38 0.74 8.39
N ARG A 184 -19.91 1.06 9.61
CA ARG A 184 -20.73 1.61 10.71
C ARG A 184 -21.19 3.04 10.46
N SER A 185 -20.39 3.84 9.78
CA SER A 185 -20.73 5.23 9.42
C SER A 185 -21.47 5.34 8.09
N GLU A 186 -21.58 4.26 7.33
CA GLU A 186 -22.09 4.26 5.95
C GLU A 186 -21.30 5.22 5.03
N ALA A 187 -19.99 5.38 5.30
CA ALA A 187 -19.12 6.24 4.52
C ALA A 187 -18.96 5.76 3.07
N THR A 188 -18.63 6.71 2.20
CA THR A 188 -18.29 6.41 0.80
C THR A 188 -16.86 5.92 0.72
N SER A 189 -16.64 4.73 0.13
CA SER A 189 -15.31 4.20 -0.15
C SER A 189 -14.63 4.89 -1.35
N CYS A 190 -13.35 4.62 -1.57
CA CYS A 190 -12.61 5.11 -2.73
C CYS A 190 -13.21 4.65 -4.07
N ALA A 191 -13.96 3.54 -4.06
CA ALA A 191 -14.72 3.07 -5.22
C ALA A 191 -15.96 3.92 -5.56
N GLY A 192 -16.27 4.94 -4.76
CA GLY A 192 -17.38 5.88 -4.98
C GLY A 192 -18.75 5.36 -4.54
N GLY A 193 -18.79 4.36 -3.68
CA GLY A 193 -20.03 3.80 -3.11
C GLY A 193 -19.86 3.28 -1.69
N ASN A 194 -20.96 2.80 -1.09
CA ASN A 194 -20.89 2.15 0.22
C ASN A 194 -20.24 0.76 0.13
N THR A 195 -19.69 0.30 1.24
CA THR A 195 -19.09 -1.02 1.42
C THR A 195 -20.04 -2.16 1.01
N THR A 196 -19.53 -3.12 0.25
CA THR A 196 -20.23 -4.38 -0.04
C THR A 196 -19.92 -5.44 1.02
N GLY A 197 -20.80 -6.45 1.18
CA GLY A 197 -20.47 -7.60 2.02
C GLY A 197 -19.24 -8.39 1.54
N ALA A 198 -18.96 -8.37 0.23
CA ALA A 198 -17.76 -9.01 -0.32
C ALA A 198 -16.48 -8.23 0.04
N ALA A 199 -16.50 -6.90 -0.07
CA ALA A 199 -15.36 -6.07 0.34
C ALA A 199 -15.05 -6.23 1.83
N MET A 200 -16.09 -6.24 2.68
CA MET A 200 -15.92 -6.47 4.11
C MET A 200 -15.33 -7.85 4.42
N ALA A 201 -15.82 -8.91 3.75
CA ALA A 201 -15.29 -10.26 3.93
C ALA A 201 -13.81 -10.38 3.48
N LEU A 202 -13.39 -9.63 2.44
CA LEU A 202 -11.98 -9.58 2.03
C LEU A 202 -11.12 -8.82 3.04
N ALA A 203 -11.62 -7.73 3.61
CA ALA A 203 -10.93 -7.00 4.66
C ALA A 203 -10.77 -7.85 5.94
N GLU A 204 -11.80 -8.62 6.32
CA GLU A 204 -11.76 -9.55 7.44
C GLU A 204 -10.79 -10.70 7.17
N LEU A 205 -10.82 -11.31 5.98
CA LEU A 205 -9.86 -12.34 5.58
C LEU A 205 -8.41 -11.81 5.57
N CYS A 206 -8.21 -10.53 5.19
CA CYS A 206 -6.91 -9.88 5.28
C CYS A 206 -6.41 -9.89 6.72
N PHE A 207 -7.20 -9.40 7.65
CA PHE A 207 -6.90 -9.37 9.07
C PHE A 207 -6.60 -10.76 9.63
N ASP A 208 -7.48 -11.74 9.41
CA ASP A 208 -7.30 -13.12 9.88
C ASP A 208 -5.99 -13.72 9.36
N THR A 209 -5.67 -13.46 8.08
CA THR A 209 -4.42 -13.93 7.45
C THR A 209 -3.19 -13.30 8.10
N LEU A 210 -3.23 -12.01 8.42
CA LEU A 210 -2.14 -11.32 9.12
C LEU A 210 -1.90 -11.93 10.50
N MET A 211 -2.95 -12.11 11.29
CA MET A 211 -2.87 -12.69 12.65
C MET A 211 -2.34 -14.12 12.62
N GLU A 212 -2.84 -14.96 11.70
CA GLU A 212 -2.45 -16.37 11.63
C GLU A 212 -1.05 -16.59 11.04
N GLU A 213 -0.66 -15.84 10.01
CA GLU A 213 0.51 -16.13 9.19
C GLU A 213 1.64 -15.09 9.30
N GLY A 214 1.39 -13.90 9.85
CA GLY A 214 2.35 -12.78 9.86
C GLY A 214 3.69 -13.14 10.49
N VAL A 215 3.68 -13.66 11.72
CA VAL A 215 4.90 -14.05 12.44
C VAL A 215 5.62 -15.21 11.73
N LYS A 216 4.87 -16.21 11.25
CA LYS A 216 5.44 -17.35 10.49
C LYS A 216 6.12 -16.87 9.20
N ALA A 217 5.49 -15.93 8.49
CA ALA A 217 6.04 -15.37 7.25
C ALA A 217 7.31 -14.57 7.52
N LYS A 218 7.31 -13.70 8.55
CA LYS A 218 8.50 -12.95 8.96
C LYS A 218 9.68 -13.87 9.24
N ILE A 219 9.50 -14.89 10.07
CA ILE A 219 10.55 -15.86 10.41
C ILE A 219 11.07 -16.58 9.16
N ALA A 220 10.18 -16.97 8.24
CA ALA A 220 10.58 -17.61 6.99
C ALA A 220 11.38 -16.67 6.08
N LEU A 221 10.96 -15.40 5.97
CA LEU A 221 11.66 -14.38 5.19
C LEU A 221 13.06 -14.06 5.79
N GLU A 222 13.17 -13.99 7.11
CA GLU A 222 14.46 -13.84 7.81
C GLU A 222 15.40 -15.03 7.56
N ALA A 223 14.84 -16.23 7.39
CA ALA A 223 15.60 -17.41 6.97
C ALA A 223 15.87 -17.46 5.46
N GLY A 224 15.39 -16.48 4.67
CA GLY A 224 15.61 -16.39 3.22
C GLY A 224 14.81 -17.38 2.39
N VAL A 225 13.65 -17.85 2.89
CA VAL A 225 12.81 -18.85 2.22
C VAL A 225 11.38 -18.36 2.01
N CYS A 226 10.77 -18.78 0.89
CA CYS A 226 9.36 -18.55 0.61
C CYS A 226 8.56 -19.79 1.03
N THR A 227 7.70 -19.64 2.04
CA THR A 227 6.80 -20.69 2.54
C THR A 227 5.35 -20.36 2.17
N PRO A 228 4.39 -21.29 2.35
CA PRO A 228 2.98 -20.96 2.17
C PRO A 228 2.51 -19.76 3.03
N ALA A 229 3.08 -19.55 4.22
CA ALA A 229 2.79 -18.38 5.04
C ALA A 229 3.24 -17.07 4.36
N VAL A 230 4.43 -17.08 3.73
CA VAL A 230 4.92 -15.93 2.96
C VAL A 230 4.00 -15.63 1.78
N GLU A 231 3.56 -16.66 1.05
CA GLU A 231 2.64 -16.49 -0.08
C GLU A 231 1.30 -15.90 0.35
N LYS A 232 0.73 -16.37 1.48
CA LYS A 232 -0.50 -15.80 2.04
C LYS A 232 -0.32 -14.34 2.47
N ILE A 233 0.81 -13.98 3.09
CA ILE A 233 1.09 -12.59 3.47
C ILE A 233 1.28 -11.69 2.24
N ILE A 234 1.90 -12.17 1.18
CA ILE A 234 1.99 -11.41 -0.10
C ILE A 234 0.58 -11.14 -0.64
N GLU A 235 -0.30 -12.14 -0.62
CA GLU A 235 -1.70 -11.97 -1.03
C GLU A 235 -2.44 -10.98 -0.11
N ALA A 236 -2.29 -11.11 1.21
CA ALA A 236 -2.91 -10.21 2.17
C ALA A 236 -2.47 -8.76 1.98
N ASN A 237 -1.16 -8.52 1.94
CA ASN A 237 -0.59 -7.18 1.77
C ASN A 237 -0.98 -6.51 0.44
N THR A 238 -1.26 -7.28 -0.61
CA THR A 238 -1.42 -6.71 -1.96
C THR A 238 -2.85 -6.80 -2.47
N LEU A 239 -3.44 -8.00 -2.45
CA LEU A 239 -4.77 -8.24 -3.03
C LEU A 239 -5.89 -7.97 -2.02
N LEU A 240 -5.82 -8.62 -0.85
CA LEU A 240 -6.90 -8.52 0.12
C LEU A 240 -7.00 -7.11 0.69
N SER A 241 -5.85 -6.53 1.09
CA SER A 241 -5.77 -5.13 1.53
C SER A 241 -6.15 -4.17 0.39
N GLY A 242 -5.59 -4.38 -0.82
CA GLY A 242 -5.84 -3.50 -1.95
C GLY A 242 -7.31 -3.40 -2.38
N ILE A 243 -8.04 -4.52 -2.40
CA ILE A 243 -9.47 -4.50 -2.68
C ILE A 243 -10.24 -4.02 -1.44
N GLY A 244 -9.78 -4.39 -0.25
CA GLY A 244 -10.38 -4.03 1.03
C GLY A 244 -10.43 -2.53 1.23
N PHE A 245 -9.29 -1.84 1.22
CA PHE A 245 -9.27 -0.40 1.46
C PHE A 245 -10.06 0.37 0.39
N GLU A 246 -9.87 0.00 -0.89
CA GLU A 246 -10.46 0.73 -2.00
C GLU A 246 -11.98 0.57 -2.05
N SER A 247 -12.50 -0.64 -1.74
CA SER A 247 -13.93 -0.96 -1.84
C SER A 247 -14.69 -0.95 -0.51
N ALA A 248 -13.98 -0.97 0.63
CA ALA A 248 -14.62 -0.87 1.94
C ALA A 248 -14.38 0.48 2.63
N GLY A 249 -13.31 1.20 2.29
CA GLY A 249 -13.05 2.59 2.71
C GLY A 249 -11.89 2.71 3.69
N LEU A 250 -11.40 3.95 3.82
CA LEU A 250 -10.37 4.40 4.76
C LEU A 250 -11.02 5.26 5.85
N ALA A 251 -10.39 5.34 7.02
CA ALA A 251 -10.91 6.10 8.15
C ALA A 251 -9.79 6.75 8.98
N GLY A 252 -9.59 6.31 10.22
CA GLY A 252 -8.68 6.96 11.17
C GLY A 252 -7.22 6.64 10.98
N ALA A 253 -6.87 5.39 10.65
CA ALA A 253 -5.49 4.94 10.59
C ALA A 253 -4.70 5.69 9.51
N HIS A 254 -5.24 5.78 8.31
CA HIS A 254 -4.61 6.52 7.21
C HIS A 254 -4.62 8.02 7.43
N ALA A 255 -5.69 8.58 7.99
CA ALA A 255 -5.72 10.01 8.33
C ALA A 255 -4.65 10.37 9.38
N ILE A 256 -4.45 9.54 10.40
CA ILE A 256 -3.39 9.74 11.40
C ILE A 256 -2.01 9.56 10.76
N HIS A 257 -1.83 8.57 9.87
CA HIS A 257 -0.61 8.46 9.06
C HIS A 257 -0.33 9.75 8.28
N ASN A 258 -1.35 10.31 7.59
CA ASN A 258 -1.21 11.57 6.85
C ASN A 258 -0.78 12.70 7.79
N GLY A 259 -1.40 12.80 8.97
CA GLY A 259 -0.98 13.72 10.02
C GLY A 259 0.49 13.54 10.41
N LEU A 260 0.96 12.31 10.63
CA LEU A 260 2.35 12.02 11.00
C LEU A 260 3.37 12.45 9.93
N THR A 261 2.94 12.67 8.69
CA THR A 261 3.85 13.15 7.63
C THR A 261 4.30 14.59 7.81
N VAL A 262 3.66 15.38 8.68
CA VAL A 262 4.11 16.74 9.01
C VAL A 262 5.39 16.74 9.88
N LEU A 263 5.70 15.61 10.51
CA LEU A 263 6.91 15.44 11.33
C LEU A 263 8.08 14.95 10.46
N GLU A 264 9.11 15.78 10.32
CA GLU A 264 10.34 15.40 9.60
C GLU A 264 10.98 14.14 10.21
N GLU A 265 10.87 13.98 11.51
CA GLU A 265 11.37 12.84 12.29
C GLU A 265 10.80 11.51 11.79
N CYS A 266 9.57 11.50 11.25
CA CYS A 266 8.90 10.31 10.72
C CYS A 266 9.17 10.03 9.22
N HIS A 267 9.89 10.90 8.50
CA HIS A 267 10.07 10.75 7.05
C HIS A 267 10.90 9.53 6.65
N HIS A 268 11.73 9.01 7.55
CA HIS A 268 12.54 7.80 7.33
C HIS A 268 11.74 6.49 7.47
N MET A 269 10.52 6.58 8.02
CA MET A 269 9.63 5.43 8.21
C MET A 269 8.84 5.12 6.95
N TYR A 270 8.64 3.82 6.68
CA TYR A 270 7.78 3.39 5.58
C TYR A 270 6.30 3.72 5.85
N HIS A 271 5.53 3.79 4.79
CA HIS A 271 4.10 4.09 4.84
C HIS A 271 3.37 3.20 5.87
N GLY A 272 3.43 1.88 5.69
CA GLY A 272 2.72 0.94 6.54
C GLY A 272 3.21 0.89 8.00
N GLU A 273 4.46 1.29 8.28
CA GLU A 273 4.93 1.43 9.66
C GLU A 273 4.18 2.56 10.38
N LYS A 274 3.96 3.69 9.71
CA LYS A 274 3.16 4.81 10.25
C LYS A 274 1.66 4.48 10.29
N VAL A 275 1.16 3.74 9.30
CA VAL A 275 -0.24 3.28 9.27
C VAL A 275 -0.53 2.31 10.41
N ALA A 276 0.40 1.41 10.74
CA ALA A 276 0.27 0.49 11.88
C ALA A 276 0.07 1.26 13.19
N PHE A 277 0.90 2.27 13.47
CA PHE A 277 0.71 3.13 14.65
C PHE A 277 -0.60 3.93 14.57
N GLY A 278 -0.95 4.42 13.38
CA GLY A 278 -2.24 5.06 13.12
C GLY A 278 -3.43 4.15 13.46
N THR A 279 -3.30 2.84 13.18
CA THR A 279 -4.31 1.83 13.55
C THR A 279 -4.45 1.71 15.06
N LEU A 280 -3.36 1.68 15.82
CA LEU A 280 -3.41 1.66 17.29
C LEU A 280 -4.11 2.91 17.82
N ALA A 281 -3.80 4.09 17.28
CA ALA A 281 -4.45 5.33 17.68
C ALA A 281 -5.95 5.34 17.30
N GLN A 282 -6.35 4.79 16.15
CA GLN A 282 -7.76 4.60 15.78
C GLN A 282 -8.49 3.69 16.78
N LEU A 283 -7.89 2.57 17.16
CA LEU A 283 -8.49 1.63 18.13
C LEU A 283 -8.70 2.30 19.51
N VAL A 284 -7.76 3.16 19.92
CA VAL A 284 -7.92 3.98 21.13
C VAL A 284 -9.07 4.98 20.97
N LEU A 285 -9.18 5.67 19.80
CA LEU A 285 -10.30 6.56 19.49
C LEU A 285 -11.67 5.84 19.56
N GLU A 286 -11.71 4.61 19.05
CA GLU A 286 -12.92 3.76 19.08
C GLU A 286 -13.25 3.24 20.48
N ASN A 287 -12.32 3.37 21.43
CA ASN A 287 -12.40 2.78 22.77
C ASN A 287 -12.77 1.28 22.70
N VAL A 288 -12.03 0.54 21.86
CA VAL A 288 -12.23 -0.91 21.71
C VAL A 288 -11.98 -1.66 23.02
N PRO A 289 -12.50 -2.91 23.18
CA PRO A 289 -12.17 -3.74 24.34
C PRO A 289 -10.64 -3.85 24.55
N HIS A 290 -10.22 -3.89 25.82
CA HIS A 290 -8.80 -3.98 26.17
C HIS A 290 -8.09 -5.16 25.50
N GLU A 291 -8.76 -6.31 25.49
CA GLU A 291 -8.24 -7.54 24.90
C GLU A 291 -7.97 -7.40 23.39
N GLU A 292 -8.85 -6.68 22.66
CA GLU A 292 -8.65 -6.41 21.22
C GLU A 292 -7.41 -5.51 21.00
N LEU A 293 -7.28 -4.45 21.79
CA LEU A 293 -6.13 -3.55 21.68
C LEU A 293 -4.81 -4.26 22.05
N GLU A 294 -4.79 -5.05 23.13
CA GLU A 294 -3.64 -5.84 23.56
C GLU A 294 -3.19 -6.82 22.49
N GLU A 295 -4.12 -7.58 21.90
CA GLU A 295 -3.82 -8.53 20.83
C GLU A 295 -3.09 -7.85 19.65
N ILE A 296 -3.57 -6.69 19.22
CA ILE A 296 -2.99 -5.97 18.09
C ILE A 296 -1.62 -5.39 18.43
N ILE A 297 -1.45 -4.80 19.61
CA ILE A 297 -0.14 -4.28 20.06
C ILE A 297 0.88 -5.42 20.14
N MET A 298 0.53 -6.54 20.77
CA MET A 298 1.44 -7.68 20.90
C MET A 298 1.82 -8.27 19.54
N TRP A 299 0.86 -8.37 18.62
CA TRP A 299 1.15 -8.82 17.26
C TRP A 299 2.09 -7.83 16.53
N CYS A 300 1.86 -6.52 16.64
CA CYS A 300 2.75 -5.51 16.07
C CYS A 300 4.19 -5.65 16.59
N ILE A 301 4.35 -5.85 17.90
CA ILE A 301 5.67 -6.09 18.53
C ILE A 301 6.33 -7.37 17.95
N GLU A 302 5.59 -8.48 17.84
CA GLU A 302 6.13 -9.75 17.33
C GLU A 302 6.58 -9.66 15.86
N VAL A 303 5.84 -8.96 15.01
CA VAL A 303 6.24 -8.78 13.61
C VAL A 303 7.26 -7.67 13.43
N GLY A 304 7.45 -6.79 14.43
CA GLY A 304 8.44 -5.69 14.41
C GLY A 304 7.89 -4.41 13.76
N LEU A 305 6.60 -4.15 13.92
CA LEU A 305 5.97 -2.87 13.59
C LEU A 305 6.06 -1.92 14.79
N PRO A 306 6.21 -0.60 14.57
CA PRO A 306 6.32 0.37 15.66
C PRO A 306 4.99 0.49 16.42
N VAL A 307 5.09 0.49 17.75
CA VAL A 307 3.97 0.67 18.68
C VAL A 307 4.10 1.94 19.52
N THR A 308 5.22 2.65 19.38
CA THR A 308 5.51 3.89 20.11
C THR A 308 5.95 5.02 19.19
N LEU A 309 5.80 6.26 19.65
CA LEU A 309 6.35 7.44 18.96
C LEU A 309 7.89 7.40 18.89
N GLU A 310 8.55 6.82 19.89
CA GLU A 310 10.01 6.62 19.90
C GLU A 310 10.45 5.76 18.71
N GLU A 311 9.77 4.64 18.47
CA GLU A 311 10.08 3.73 17.34
C GLU A 311 9.80 4.39 15.97
N LEU A 312 8.87 5.35 15.91
CA LEU A 312 8.65 6.18 14.72
C LEU A 312 9.71 7.29 14.54
N GLY A 313 10.62 7.46 15.50
CA GLY A 313 11.60 8.56 15.54
C GLY A 313 11.06 9.85 16.16
N ALA A 314 9.81 9.86 16.60
CA ALA A 314 9.09 11.02 17.11
C ALA A 314 9.05 11.09 18.66
N GLY A 315 9.94 10.35 19.36
CA GLY A 315 9.93 10.30 20.82
C GLY A 315 10.22 11.62 21.54
N ASN A 316 10.82 12.59 20.86
CA ASN A 316 11.16 13.91 21.42
C ASN A 316 10.28 15.05 20.90
N VAL A 317 9.21 14.75 20.15
CA VAL A 317 8.29 15.78 19.65
C VAL A 317 7.47 16.41 20.78
N THR A 318 7.17 17.69 20.64
CA THR A 318 6.39 18.42 21.65
C THR A 318 4.90 18.15 21.53
N ASP A 319 4.13 18.47 22.59
CA ASP A 319 2.68 18.38 22.54
C ASP A 319 2.08 19.31 21.47
N GLU A 320 2.72 20.45 21.17
CA GLU A 320 2.33 21.35 20.09
C GLU A 320 2.49 20.71 18.72
N GLN A 321 3.62 20.00 18.46
CA GLN A 321 3.85 19.27 17.22
C GLN A 321 2.86 18.11 17.05
N LEU A 322 2.57 17.36 18.13
CA LEU A 322 1.53 16.32 18.10
C LEU A 322 0.12 16.89 17.87
N MET A 323 -0.15 18.09 18.37
CA MET A 323 -1.41 18.78 18.08
C MET A 323 -1.49 19.23 16.60
N GLU A 324 -0.36 19.56 15.96
CA GLU A 324 -0.30 19.81 14.52
C GLU A 324 -0.58 18.54 13.71
N VAL A 325 -0.02 17.40 14.12
CA VAL A 325 -0.37 16.06 13.56
C VAL A 325 -1.86 15.82 13.64
N ALA A 326 -2.45 16.05 14.83
CA ALA A 326 -3.87 15.83 15.05
C ALA A 326 -4.76 16.76 14.20
N ARG A 327 -4.35 18.02 14.00
CA ARG A 327 -5.05 18.97 13.11
C ARG A 327 -4.95 18.54 11.66
N ALA A 328 -3.78 18.09 11.21
CA ALA A 328 -3.56 17.60 9.85
C ALA A 328 -4.40 16.34 9.58
N ALA A 329 -4.46 15.40 10.53
CA ALA A 329 -5.32 14.22 10.42
C ALA A 329 -6.82 14.56 10.36
N CYS A 330 -7.23 15.70 10.91
CA CYS A 330 -8.61 16.21 10.88
C CYS A 330 -8.88 17.15 9.68
N ALA A 331 -8.03 17.16 8.64
CA ALA A 331 -8.26 17.98 7.46
C ALA A 331 -9.62 17.64 6.82
N GLU A 332 -10.29 18.64 6.24
CA GLU A 332 -11.67 18.51 5.77
C GLU A 332 -11.83 17.47 4.65
N ASP A 333 -10.78 17.24 3.87
CA ASP A 333 -10.71 16.29 2.75
C ASP A 333 -10.05 14.95 3.11
N ASP A 334 -9.71 14.72 4.38
CA ASP A 334 -9.11 13.45 4.82
C ASP A 334 -10.16 12.45 5.34
N THR A 335 -9.75 11.20 5.45
CA THR A 335 -10.63 10.05 5.73
C THR A 335 -11.09 9.92 7.18
N LEU A 336 -10.55 10.71 8.10
CA LEU A 336 -10.94 10.68 9.51
C LEU A 336 -12.44 10.93 9.73
N HIS A 337 -13.07 11.71 8.83
CA HIS A 337 -14.51 11.98 8.85
C HIS A 337 -15.39 10.74 8.55
N ASN A 338 -14.78 9.65 8.12
CA ASN A 338 -15.44 8.35 7.94
C ASN A 338 -15.60 7.57 9.25
N MET A 339 -15.07 8.07 10.39
CA MET A 339 -15.29 7.44 11.69
C MET A 339 -16.79 7.53 12.08
N PRO A 340 -17.35 6.50 12.76
CA PRO A 340 -18.78 6.43 13.08
C PRO A 340 -19.19 7.35 14.27
N PHE A 341 -18.36 8.30 14.63
CA PHE A 341 -18.58 9.30 15.68
C PHE A 341 -17.78 10.58 15.34
N THR A 342 -18.13 11.67 16.01
CA THR A 342 -17.41 12.94 15.82
C THR A 342 -16.01 12.85 16.39
N VAL A 343 -15.02 13.19 15.57
CA VAL A 343 -13.60 13.26 15.95
C VAL A 343 -13.14 14.72 15.92
N THR A 344 -12.32 15.10 16.88
CA THR A 344 -11.71 16.44 16.98
C THR A 344 -10.20 16.34 17.10
N PRO A 345 -9.43 17.39 16.76
CA PRO A 345 -7.99 17.38 16.96
C PRO A 345 -7.57 17.03 18.40
N GLU A 346 -8.31 17.46 19.40
CA GLU A 346 -8.03 17.15 20.81
C GLU A 346 -8.22 15.66 21.10
N SER A 347 -9.24 15.01 20.51
CA SER A 347 -9.46 13.56 20.67
C SER A 347 -8.39 12.74 19.95
N VAL A 348 -7.94 13.17 18.76
CA VAL A 348 -6.85 12.53 18.02
C VAL A 348 -5.53 12.66 18.77
N PHE A 349 -5.21 13.86 19.27
CA PHE A 349 -4.04 14.09 20.11
C PHE A 349 -4.03 13.18 21.33
N ALA A 350 -5.16 13.10 22.04
CA ALA A 350 -5.27 12.22 23.20
C ALA A 350 -5.09 10.74 22.85
N ALA A 351 -5.64 10.31 21.70
CA ALA A 351 -5.52 8.93 21.23
C ALA A 351 -4.07 8.57 20.81
N ILE A 352 -3.36 9.47 20.13
CA ILE A 352 -1.95 9.29 19.78
C ILE A 352 -1.10 9.12 21.05
N LYS A 353 -1.29 10.00 22.06
CA LYS A 353 -0.57 9.91 23.32
C LYS A 353 -0.90 8.65 24.11
N ALA A 354 -2.16 8.23 24.10
CA ALA A 354 -2.56 7.00 24.77
C ALA A 354 -2.04 5.75 24.04
N ALA A 355 -2.05 5.74 22.71
CA ALA A 355 -1.46 4.65 21.92
C ALA A 355 0.04 4.49 22.20
N ASP A 356 0.81 5.60 22.25
CA ASP A 356 2.21 5.60 22.65
C ASP A 356 2.40 5.03 24.07
N ALA A 357 1.57 5.46 25.01
CA ALA A 357 1.64 4.96 26.40
C ALA A 357 1.31 3.45 26.50
N TYR A 358 0.33 2.95 25.73
CA TYR A 358 0.05 1.53 25.64
C TYR A 358 1.22 0.75 25.02
N GLY A 359 1.81 1.27 23.94
CA GLY A 359 3.01 0.66 23.33
C GLY A 359 4.14 0.53 24.34
N ARG A 360 4.49 1.62 25.07
CA ARG A 360 5.51 1.60 26.12
C ARG A 360 5.20 0.60 27.23
N TYR A 361 3.96 0.55 27.69
CA TYR A 361 3.52 -0.40 28.71
C TYR A 361 3.80 -1.85 28.30
N TYR A 362 3.44 -2.23 27.06
CA TYR A 362 3.65 -3.60 26.57
C TYR A 362 5.11 -3.90 26.20
N LEU A 363 5.92 -2.89 25.88
CA LEU A 363 7.38 -3.05 25.74
C LEU A 363 8.10 -3.16 27.08
N GLY A 364 7.42 -2.88 28.21
CA GLY A 364 8.01 -2.87 29.55
C GLY A 364 8.87 -1.63 29.81
N GLU A 365 8.61 -0.53 29.13
CA GLU A 365 9.23 0.78 29.33
C GLU A 365 8.45 1.57 30.38
N GLU A 366 9.17 2.23 31.33
CA GLU A 366 8.59 3.10 32.37
C GLU A 366 8.34 4.53 31.85
#